data_0715918eb080fe8645ddda70de5f05c5
#
_entry.id   0715918eb080fe8645ddda70de5f05c5
#
_cell.length_a   1.000
_cell.length_b   1.000
_cell.length_c   1.000
_cell.angle_alpha   90.00
_cell.angle_beta   90.00
_cell.angle_gamma   90.00
#
_symmetry.space_group_name_H-M   'P 1'
#
loop_
_entity.id
_entity.type
_entity.pdbx_description
1 polymer ?
#
loop_
_entity_poly.entity_id
_entity_poly.type
_entity_poly.pdbx_seq_one_letter_code
_entity_poly.pdbx_strand_id
1 'polypeptide(L)'
;SFAYDTLRSFYHTWYRPDLMAVAVVGDIDPDVAEKKVREYFNRVPAAADPKTRKEFAVPGNSEPLISVVTDKEATGYTAMIFFKHPRSANGTYGEYRDQVLRSLYTGMLNNRFQEITQKPEAPFMYAGSGYGSFIGRSIETYQLMASAKENQIEKSIEVILAENERVRRFGFLASELERQKKDMLAMYETMAKEADKTESSSYADEYLRNYLENEPIPGIKKEFELVSSFLPGVTLEEINNLGKNLISDDNIVVLVTAQEKDGVKVPSVSQVLDIIKSVKGMKIDAYSEDVSEAPLLDRIPDPGKVVQRTENSIFGYTDLKLSNGVRVILKPTDFKNDEILFS
;
A
#
# COMPACT_ATOMS: atom_id res chain seq x y z
N SER A 1 -27.61 18.58 -13.13
CA SER A 1 -28.49 17.39 -13.28
C SER A 1 -28.54 17.00 -14.76
N PHE A 2 -28.62 15.73 -15.07
CA PHE A 2 -28.74 15.17 -16.42
C PHE A 2 -30.07 14.39 -16.52
N ALA A 3 -30.54 14.23 -17.77
CA ALA A 3 -31.81 13.52 -18.01
C ALA A 3 -31.66 12.01 -17.72
N TYR A 4 -32.75 11.38 -17.27
CA TYR A 4 -32.76 9.91 -17.01
C TYR A 4 -32.36 9.09 -18.25
N ASP A 5 -32.72 9.55 -19.45
CA ASP A 5 -32.36 8.87 -20.69
C ASP A 5 -30.85 8.92 -20.99
N THR A 6 -30.15 9.95 -20.53
CA THR A 6 -28.68 10.01 -20.61
C THR A 6 -28.06 8.92 -19.77
N LEU A 7 -28.58 8.68 -18.56
CA LEU A 7 -28.10 7.60 -17.68
C LEU A 7 -28.38 6.21 -18.28
N ARG A 8 -29.61 6.00 -18.79
CA ARG A 8 -29.98 4.74 -19.44
C ARG A 8 -29.13 4.49 -20.68
N SER A 9 -28.94 5.51 -21.52
CA SER A 9 -28.08 5.41 -22.71
C SER A 9 -26.63 5.07 -22.34
N PHE A 10 -26.08 5.69 -21.28
CA PHE A 10 -24.76 5.38 -20.77
C PHE A 10 -24.68 3.92 -20.33
N TYR A 11 -25.63 3.45 -19.54
CA TYR A 11 -25.67 2.05 -19.09
C TYR A 11 -25.71 1.08 -20.26
N HIS A 12 -26.64 1.22 -21.20
CA HIS A 12 -26.76 0.35 -22.37
C HIS A 12 -25.55 0.40 -23.31
N THR A 13 -24.84 1.52 -23.34
CA THR A 13 -23.63 1.67 -24.16
C THR A 13 -22.43 0.95 -23.57
N TRP A 14 -22.26 0.97 -22.26
CA TRP A 14 -20.99 0.58 -21.63
C TRP A 14 -21.07 -0.67 -20.75
N TYR A 15 -22.27 -1.05 -20.25
CA TYR A 15 -22.48 -2.28 -19.49
C TYR A 15 -22.91 -3.40 -20.45
N ARG A 16 -21.95 -3.95 -21.17
CA ARG A 16 -22.16 -4.95 -22.21
C ARG A 16 -21.16 -6.08 -22.11
N PRO A 17 -21.52 -7.33 -22.54
CA PRO A 17 -20.73 -8.54 -22.30
C PRO A 17 -19.28 -8.48 -22.80
N ASP A 18 -19.01 -7.81 -23.92
CA ASP A 18 -17.66 -7.68 -24.50
C ASP A 18 -16.72 -6.78 -23.69
N LEU A 19 -17.24 -6.07 -22.67
CA LEU A 19 -16.49 -5.26 -21.73
C LEU A 19 -16.53 -5.81 -20.29
N MET A 20 -17.01 -7.04 -20.10
CA MET A 20 -17.20 -7.67 -18.79
C MET A 20 -16.33 -8.90 -18.66
N ALA A 21 -15.89 -9.16 -17.42
CA ALA A 21 -15.35 -10.44 -16.99
C ALA A 21 -16.11 -10.92 -15.76
N VAL A 22 -16.15 -12.22 -15.57
CA VAL A 22 -16.72 -12.85 -14.39
C VAL A 22 -15.62 -13.70 -13.75
N ALA A 23 -15.28 -13.37 -12.52
CA ALA A 23 -14.38 -14.18 -11.70
C ALA A 23 -15.20 -14.87 -10.59
N VAL A 24 -15.05 -16.18 -10.46
CA VAL A 24 -15.67 -16.98 -9.40
C VAL A 24 -14.55 -17.67 -8.65
N VAL A 25 -14.42 -17.36 -7.37
CA VAL A 25 -13.38 -17.93 -6.50
C VAL A 25 -14.01 -18.41 -5.20
N GLY A 26 -13.69 -19.62 -4.79
CA GLY A 26 -14.22 -20.22 -3.56
C GLY A 26 -14.14 -21.74 -3.58
N ASP A 27 -14.66 -22.36 -2.56
CA ASP A 27 -14.81 -23.81 -2.45
C ASP A 27 -16.01 -24.28 -3.31
N ILE A 28 -15.81 -24.28 -4.64
CA ILE A 28 -16.82 -24.66 -5.63
C ILE A 28 -16.15 -25.47 -6.76
N ASP A 29 -16.84 -26.49 -7.24
CA ASP A 29 -16.43 -27.25 -8.41
C ASP A 29 -16.38 -26.35 -9.66
N PRO A 30 -15.23 -26.26 -10.37
CA PRO A 30 -15.07 -25.39 -11.54
C PRO A 30 -16.07 -25.69 -12.67
N ASP A 31 -16.42 -26.95 -12.93
CA ASP A 31 -17.36 -27.32 -13.98
C ASP A 31 -18.78 -26.86 -13.64
N VAL A 32 -19.14 -26.94 -12.35
CA VAL A 32 -20.42 -26.42 -11.85
C VAL A 32 -20.46 -24.90 -11.96
N ALA A 33 -19.37 -24.22 -11.60
CA ALA A 33 -19.26 -22.77 -11.73
C ALA A 33 -19.37 -22.33 -13.19
N GLU A 34 -18.59 -22.95 -14.10
CA GLU A 34 -18.64 -22.66 -15.55
C GLU A 34 -20.05 -22.85 -16.11
N LYS A 35 -20.71 -23.96 -15.80
CA LYS A 35 -22.07 -24.21 -16.23
C LYS A 35 -23.04 -23.12 -15.79
N LYS A 36 -22.95 -22.69 -14.54
CA LYS A 36 -23.79 -21.60 -14.01
C LYS A 36 -23.48 -20.26 -14.69
N VAL A 37 -22.20 -19.92 -14.86
CA VAL A 37 -21.79 -18.70 -15.57
C VAL A 37 -22.37 -18.70 -16.99
N ARG A 38 -22.24 -19.79 -17.74
CA ARG A 38 -22.83 -19.92 -19.07
C ARG A 38 -24.36 -19.80 -19.05
N GLU A 39 -25.03 -20.47 -18.11
CA GLU A 39 -26.49 -20.42 -17.96
C GLU A 39 -27.03 -19.01 -17.76
N TYR A 40 -26.38 -18.22 -16.89
CA TYR A 40 -26.86 -16.88 -16.54
C TYR A 40 -26.38 -15.81 -17.52
N PHE A 41 -25.13 -15.83 -17.91
CA PHE A 41 -24.53 -14.75 -18.72
C PHE A 41 -24.76 -14.89 -20.23
N ASN A 42 -24.99 -16.11 -20.76
CA ASN A 42 -25.39 -16.26 -22.15
C ASN A 42 -26.76 -15.63 -22.50
N ARG A 43 -27.52 -15.26 -21.46
CA ARG A 43 -28.80 -14.55 -21.64
C ARG A 43 -28.64 -13.04 -21.83
N VAL A 44 -27.44 -12.50 -21.52
CA VAL A 44 -27.17 -11.07 -21.71
C VAL A 44 -26.93 -10.81 -23.18
N PRO A 45 -27.75 -9.96 -23.82
CA PRO A 45 -27.65 -9.74 -25.27
C PRO A 45 -26.34 -9.01 -25.62
N ALA A 46 -25.71 -9.44 -26.70
CA ALA A 46 -24.60 -8.70 -27.29
C ALA A 46 -25.08 -7.36 -27.85
N ALA A 47 -24.26 -6.33 -27.77
CA ALA A 47 -24.56 -5.06 -28.39
C ALA A 47 -24.51 -5.20 -29.93
N ALA A 48 -25.55 -4.72 -30.63
CA ALA A 48 -25.63 -4.82 -32.10
C ALA A 48 -24.58 -3.92 -32.79
N ASP A 49 -24.30 -2.75 -32.24
CA ASP A 49 -23.28 -1.81 -32.74
C ASP A 49 -22.47 -1.27 -31.56
N PRO A 50 -21.45 -2.05 -31.10
CA PRO A 50 -20.70 -1.71 -29.90
C PRO A 50 -19.78 -0.50 -30.16
N LYS A 51 -20.00 0.59 -29.42
CA LYS A 51 -19.08 1.73 -29.46
C LYS A 51 -17.69 1.33 -28.95
N THR A 52 -16.68 1.73 -29.70
CA THR A 52 -15.28 1.55 -29.27
C THR A 52 -15.01 2.36 -28.01
N ARG A 53 -14.44 1.71 -26.98
CA ARG A 53 -14.00 2.40 -25.78
C ARG A 53 -12.81 3.28 -26.12
N LYS A 54 -12.95 4.57 -25.88
CA LYS A 54 -11.83 5.53 -26.05
C LYS A 54 -11.02 5.57 -24.77
N GLU A 55 -9.73 5.52 -24.93
CA GLU A 55 -8.79 5.82 -23.85
C GLU A 55 -8.45 7.31 -23.88
N PHE A 56 -8.46 7.92 -22.71
CA PHE A 56 -8.13 9.32 -22.53
C PHE A 56 -6.82 9.42 -21.76
N ALA A 57 -5.85 10.08 -22.36
CA ALA A 57 -4.60 10.35 -21.68
C ALA A 57 -4.84 11.37 -20.56
N VAL A 58 -4.21 11.14 -19.42
CA VAL A 58 -4.12 12.14 -18.35
C VAL A 58 -3.01 13.13 -18.73
N PRO A 59 -3.33 14.43 -18.93
CA PRO A 59 -2.34 15.39 -19.39
C PRO A 59 -1.28 15.66 -18.32
N GLY A 60 -0.07 16.01 -18.77
CA GLY A 60 0.97 16.55 -17.90
C GLY A 60 0.64 17.96 -17.43
N ASN A 61 1.35 18.44 -16.41
CA ASN A 61 1.28 19.82 -15.92
C ASN A 61 2.68 20.29 -15.50
N SER A 62 3.03 21.52 -15.88
CA SER A 62 4.29 22.16 -15.47
C SER A 62 4.22 22.77 -14.07
N GLU A 63 3.05 23.28 -13.70
CA GLU A 63 2.80 23.82 -12.36
C GLU A 63 1.97 22.84 -11.52
N PRO A 64 2.14 22.79 -10.21
CA PRO A 64 1.33 21.94 -9.34
C PRO A 64 -0.16 22.22 -9.46
N LEU A 65 -0.95 21.17 -9.67
CA LEU A 65 -2.41 21.23 -9.60
C LEU A 65 -2.84 20.97 -8.16
N ILE A 66 -3.47 21.93 -7.52
CA ILE A 66 -3.82 21.86 -6.10
C ILE A 66 -5.33 21.99 -5.94
N SER A 67 -5.94 21.03 -5.24
CA SER A 67 -7.34 21.07 -4.84
C SER A 67 -7.45 20.97 -3.33
N VAL A 68 -8.19 21.90 -2.74
CA VAL A 68 -8.51 21.91 -1.31
C VAL A 68 -10.03 21.83 -1.19
N VAL A 69 -10.52 20.74 -0.61
CA VAL A 69 -11.95 20.44 -0.49
C VAL A 69 -12.31 20.25 0.98
N THR A 70 -13.39 20.90 1.39
CA THR A 70 -13.97 20.72 2.73
C THR A 70 -15.38 20.17 2.63
N ASP A 71 -15.75 19.34 3.60
CA ASP A 71 -17.09 18.77 3.72
C ASP A 71 -17.45 18.60 5.20
N LYS A 72 -18.72 18.85 5.54
CA LYS A 72 -19.24 18.71 6.91
C LYS A 72 -19.27 17.25 7.39
N GLU A 73 -19.43 16.33 6.45
CA GLU A 73 -19.45 14.88 6.72
C GLU A 73 -18.07 14.25 6.70
N ALA A 74 -17.02 14.98 6.30
CA ALA A 74 -15.65 14.46 6.36
C ALA A 74 -15.25 14.17 7.82
N THR A 75 -14.62 13.02 8.05
CA THR A 75 -14.26 12.55 9.38
C THR A 75 -12.81 12.79 9.76
N GLY A 76 -12.04 13.47 8.91
CA GLY A 76 -10.60 13.68 9.13
C GLY A 76 -9.99 14.72 8.21
N TYR A 77 -8.68 14.80 8.27
CA TYR A 77 -7.85 15.77 7.54
C TYR A 77 -6.79 14.99 6.76
N THR A 78 -6.86 15.04 5.43
CA THR A 78 -5.93 14.25 4.60
C THR A 78 -5.24 15.16 3.60
N ALA A 79 -3.95 14.97 3.44
CA ALA A 79 -3.16 15.54 2.35
C ALA A 79 -2.59 14.39 1.51
N MET A 80 -2.80 14.45 0.19
CA MET A 80 -2.23 13.54 -0.79
C MET A 80 -1.44 14.32 -1.82
N ILE A 81 -0.24 13.87 -2.14
CA ILE A 81 0.63 14.46 -3.14
C ILE A 81 1.00 13.37 -4.13
N PHE A 82 0.73 13.60 -5.39
CA PHE A 82 0.99 12.68 -6.49
C PHE A 82 2.02 13.26 -7.45
N PHE A 83 2.98 12.47 -7.83
CA PHE A 83 3.90 12.72 -8.94
C PHE A 83 3.51 11.77 -10.07
N LYS A 84 3.00 12.32 -11.18
CA LYS A 84 2.51 11.52 -12.31
C LYS A 84 3.68 10.98 -13.14
N HIS A 85 3.60 9.71 -13.48
CA HIS A 85 4.55 9.00 -14.33
C HIS A 85 3.83 8.30 -15.50
N PRO A 86 4.51 8.08 -16.61
CA PRO A 86 4.01 7.18 -17.64
C PRO A 86 3.75 5.80 -17.03
N ARG A 87 2.73 5.11 -17.53
CA ARG A 87 2.48 3.73 -17.12
C ARG A 87 3.66 2.85 -17.50
N SER A 88 4.15 2.08 -16.54
CA SER A 88 5.14 1.05 -16.76
C SER A 88 4.53 -0.13 -17.53
N ALA A 89 5.32 -0.76 -18.39
CA ALA A 89 4.94 -2.05 -18.91
C ALA A 89 4.97 -3.11 -17.79
N ASN A 90 4.26 -4.23 -18.00
CA ASN A 90 4.25 -5.36 -17.09
C ASN A 90 4.29 -6.66 -17.93
N GLY A 91 4.75 -7.76 -17.31
CA GLY A 91 4.75 -9.08 -17.93
C GLY A 91 6.15 -9.67 -18.17
N THR A 92 7.21 -8.93 -17.87
CA THR A 92 8.59 -9.44 -17.90
C THR A 92 9.21 -9.52 -16.50
N TYR A 93 10.25 -10.33 -16.35
CA TYR A 93 11.01 -10.41 -15.09
C TYR A 93 11.69 -9.08 -14.73
N GLY A 94 12.13 -8.30 -15.74
CA GLY A 94 12.72 -6.98 -15.50
C GLY A 94 11.70 -6.02 -14.90
N GLU A 95 10.52 -5.96 -15.47
CA GLU A 95 9.43 -5.11 -14.99
C GLU A 95 8.95 -5.52 -13.58
N TYR A 96 8.89 -6.82 -13.30
CA TYR A 96 8.60 -7.30 -11.94
C TYR A 96 9.72 -6.91 -10.95
N ARG A 97 11.00 -6.99 -11.38
CA ARG A 97 12.11 -6.51 -10.56
C ARG A 97 12.00 -5.01 -10.26
N ASP A 98 11.59 -4.20 -11.24
CA ASP A 98 11.36 -2.76 -11.01
C ASP A 98 10.24 -2.49 -10.00
N GLN A 99 9.20 -3.31 -9.98
CA GLN A 99 8.15 -3.25 -8.93
C GLN A 99 8.73 -3.59 -7.55
N VAL A 100 9.60 -4.60 -7.45
CA VAL A 100 10.33 -4.94 -6.20
C VAL A 100 11.18 -3.75 -5.73
N LEU A 101 11.92 -3.07 -6.63
CA LEU A 101 12.72 -1.89 -6.30
C LEU A 101 11.84 -0.74 -5.76
N ARG A 102 10.70 -0.46 -6.41
CA ARG A 102 9.75 0.57 -5.94
C ARG A 102 9.15 0.21 -4.59
N SER A 103 8.85 -1.07 -4.35
CA SER A 103 8.33 -1.55 -3.07
C SER A 103 9.37 -1.43 -1.94
N LEU A 104 10.65 -1.72 -2.23
CA LEU A 104 11.74 -1.48 -1.28
C LEU A 104 11.88 0.02 -0.96
N TYR A 105 11.86 0.88 -1.98
CA TYR A 105 11.95 2.32 -1.81
C TYR A 105 10.84 2.87 -0.93
N THR A 106 9.58 2.57 -1.28
CA THR A 106 8.42 3.04 -0.52
C THR A 106 8.37 2.44 0.87
N GLY A 107 8.77 1.18 1.05
CA GLY A 107 8.86 0.53 2.35
C GLY A 107 9.85 1.24 3.30
N MET A 108 11.05 1.57 2.83
CA MET A 108 12.03 2.31 3.63
C MET A 108 11.55 3.72 3.99
N LEU A 109 10.92 4.43 3.05
CA LEU A 109 10.35 5.75 3.35
C LEU A 109 9.19 5.65 4.35
N ASN A 110 8.36 4.62 4.24
CA ASN A 110 7.27 4.38 5.19
C ASN A 110 7.80 4.08 6.60
N ASN A 111 8.92 3.39 6.74
CA ASN A 111 9.57 3.19 8.04
C ASN A 111 9.99 4.52 8.66
N ARG A 112 10.58 5.45 7.89
CA ARG A 112 10.90 6.81 8.38
C ARG A 112 9.65 7.59 8.77
N PHE A 113 8.57 7.50 8.01
CA PHE A 113 7.29 8.11 8.39
C PHE A 113 6.74 7.52 9.69
N GLN A 114 6.88 6.21 9.88
CA GLN A 114 6.49 5.55 11.13
C GLN A 114 7.29 6.07 12.33
N GLU A 115 8.61 6.25 12.19
CA GLU A 115 9.44 6.85 13.23
C GLU A 115 8.99 8.28 13.57
N ILE A 116 8.67 9.09 12.56
CA ILE A 116 8.12 10.44 12.78
C ILE A 116 6.79 10.36 13.53
N THR A 117 5.92 9.43 13.17
CA THR A 117 4.60 9.26 13.80
C THR A 117 4.70 8.94 15.29
N GLN A 118 5.76 8.26 15.72
CA GLN A 118 6.00 7.93 17.14
C GLN A 118 6.45 9.11 17.99
N LYS A 119 6.84 10.24 17.38
CA LYS A 119 7.28 11.42 18.11
C LYS A 119 6.07 12.19 18.66
N PRO A 120 6.14 12.75 19.89
CA PRO A 120 5.02 13.49 20.48
C PRO A 120 4.53 14.67 19.63
N GLU A 121 5.45 15.33 18.91
CA GLU A 121 5.20 16.49 18.06
C GLU A 121 4.76 16.12 16.62
N ALA A 122 4.59 14.84 16.30
CA ALA A 122 4.16 14.41 14.97
C ALA A 122 2.87 15.13 14.53
N PRO A 123 2.84 15.76 13.35
CA PRO A 123 1.68 16.54 12.91
C PRO A 123 0.56 15.65 12.33
N PHE A 124 0.82 14.38 12.13
CA PHE A 124 -0.12 13.40 11.55
C PHE A 124 -0.25 12.18 12.47
N MET A 125 -1.35 11.47 12.31
CA MET A 125 -1.59 10.16 12.93
C MET A 125 -0.99 9.04 12.09
N TYR A 126 -0.90 9.25 10.79
CA TYR A 126 -0.33 8.33 9.82
C TYR A 126 0.26 9.12 8.65
N ALA A 127 1.37 8.65 8.12
CA ALA A 127 1.88 9.06 6.82
C ALA A 127 2.44 7.85 6.07
N GLY A 128 2.39 7.91 4.75
CA GLY A 128 2.86 6.83 3.92
C GLY A 128 3.18 7.26 2.51
N SER A 129 3.89 6.41 1.79
CA SER A 129 4.20 6.53 0.37
C SER A 129 3.78 5.27 -0.37
N GLY A 130 3.56 5.38 -1.67
CA GLY A 130 3.22 4.27 -2.53
C GLY A 130 3.49 4.57 -4.00
N TYR A 131 3.41 3.54 -4.83
CA TYR A 131 3.54 3.65 -6.28
C TYR A 131 2.45 2.80 -6.95
N GLY A 132 1.75 3.35 -7.94
CA GLY A 132 0.72 2.63 -8.69
C GLY A 132 -0.28 3.51 -9.44
N SER A 133 -1.33 2.90 -9.95
CA SER A 133 -2.37 3.54 -10.79
C SER A 133 -3.49 4.19 -9.95
N PHE A 134 -3.16 5.18 -9.09
CA PHE A 134 -4.13 5.80 -8.16
C PHE A 134 -5.07 6.80 -8.82
N ILE A 135 -4.63 7.55 -9.85
CA ILE A 135 -5.46 8.57 -10.52
C ILE A 135 -6.24 7.96 -11.69
N GLY A 136 -5.64 7.01 -12.38
CA GLY A 136 -6.24 6.38 -13.54
C GLY A 136 -5.38 5.27 -14.11
N ARG A 137 -5.96 4.41 -14.96
CA ARG A 137 -5.26 3.23 -15.51
C ARG A 137 -4.25 3.55 -16.61
N SER A 138 -4.29 4.76 -17.17
CA SER A 138 -3.38 5.20 -18.25
C SER A 138 -2.06 5.78 -17.75
N ILE A 139 -1.95 6.04 -16.45
CA ILE A 139 -0.75 6.56 -15.79
C ILE A 139 -0.50 5.86 -14.46
N GLU A 140 0.72 5.93 -14.00
CA GLU A 140 1.10 5.60 -12.64
C GLU A 140 1.44 6.87 -11.85
N THR A 141 1.44 6.77 -10.55
CA THR A 141 1.85 7.86 -9.67
C THR A 141 2.72 7.33 -8.55
N TYR A 142 3.78 8.05 -8.26
CA TYR A 142 4.38 8.00 -6.95
C TYR A 142 3.58 8.92 -6.05
N GLN A 143 3.20 8.46 -4.86
CA GLN A 143 2.35 9.24 -3.97
C GLN A 143 2.92 9.34 -2.56
N LEU A 144 2.62 10.46 -1.91
CA LEU A 144 2.76 10.68 -0.48
C LEU A 144 1.39 10.99 0.10
N MET A 145 1.11 10.47 1.29
CA MET A 145 -0.15 10.71 2.00
C MET A 145 0.13 10.98 3.48
N ALA A 146 -0.66 11.89 4.07
CA ALA A 146 -0.71 12.09 5.51
C ALA A 146 -2.16 12.22 5.99
N SER A 147 -2.49 11.49 7.06
CA SER A 147 -3.68 11.73 7.88
C SER A 147 -3.31 12.69 9.00
N ALA A 148 -3.54 13.98 8.76
CA ALA A 148 -3.13 15.06 9.64
C ALA A 148 -3.93 15.07 10.94
N LYS A 149 -3.32 15.58 12.02
CA LYS A 149 -4.04 15.99 13.23
C LYS A 149 -4.79 17.31 12.97
N GLU A 150 -5.81 17.60 13.77
CA GLU A 150 -6.56 18.85 13.68
C GLU A 150 -5.61 20.06 13.71
N ASN A 151 -5.80 21.00 12.78
CA ASN A 151 -4.96 22.19 12.59
C ASN A 151 -3.49 21.93 12.23
N GLN A 152 -3.14 20.73 11.75
CA GLN A 152 -1.77 20.36 11.40
C GLN A 152 -1.60 19.98 9.91
N ILE A 153 -2.54 20.35 9.04
CA ILE A 153 -2.49 19.97 7.61
C ILE A 153 -1.25 20.55 6.94
N GLU A 154 -0.99 21.85 7.10
CA GLU A 154 0.18 22.53 6.50
C GLU A 154 1.49 21.89 6.99
N LYS A 155 1.60 21.65 8.29
CA LYS A 155 2.79 21.01 8.87
C LYS A 155 2.96 19.57 8.42
N SER A 156 1.86 18.85 8.23
CA SER A 156 1.90 17.49 7.69
C SER A 156 2.44 17.46 6.25
N ILE A 157 1.96 18.38 5.39
CA ILE A 157 2.46 18.54 4.01
C ILE A 157 3.96 18.88 4.03
N GLU A 158 4.35 19.83 4.84
CA GLU A 158 5.77 20.22 4.97
C GLU A 158 6.65 19.04 5.38
N VAL A 159 6.25 18.28 6.42
CA VAL A 159 7.06 17.18 6.96
C VAL A 159 7.19 16.02 5.95
N ILE A 160 6.08 15.60 5.30
CA ILE A 160 6.18 14.50 4.33
C ILE A 160 6.98 14.91 3.08
N LEU A 161 6.88 16.17 2.63
CA LEU A 161 7.69 16.67 1.53
C LEU A 161 9.16 16.86 1.94
N ALA A 162 9.43 17.33 3.16
CA ALA A 162 10.80 17.48 3.65
C ALA A 162 11.51 16.12 3.77
N GLU A 163 10.83 15.07 4.24
CA GLU A 163 11.40 13.73 4.31
C GLU A 163 11.64 13.15 2.91
N ASN A 164 10.69 13.35 2.00
CA ASN A 164 10.82 12.97 0.61
C ASN A 164 12.03 13.69 -0.06
N GLU A 165 12.19 14.99 0.18
CA GLU A 165 13.33 15.78 -0.30
C GLU A 165 14.66 15.34 0.37
N ARG A 166 14.64 14.91 1.64
CA ARG A 166 15.80 14.33 2.33
C ARG A 166 16.30 13.09 1.58
N VAL A 167 15.38 12.17 1.24
CA VAL A 167 15.74 10.98 0.47
C VAL A 167 16.26 11.35 -0.91
N ARG A 168 15.64 12.34 -1.58
CA ARG A 168 16.13 12.80 -2.90
C ARG A 168 17.55 13.32 -2.84
N ARG A 169 17.94 14.04 -1.78
CA ARG A 169 19.27 14.66 -1.63
C ARG A 169 20.34 13.70 -1.13
N PHE A 170 20.00 12.90 -0.12
CA PHE A 170 20.98 12.12 0.64
C PHE A 170 20.81 10.61 0.48
N GLY A 171 19.65 10.16 -0.05
CA GLY A 171 19.32 8.74 -0.18
C GLY A 171 18.95 8.06 1.12
N PHE A 172 18.89 6.75 1.05
CA PHE A 172 18.74 5.84 2.18
C PHE A 172 20.10 5.34 2.66
N LEU A 173 20.15 4.75 3.86
CA LEU A 173 21.32 4.09 4.41
C LEU A 173 21.35 2.60 3.99
N ALA A 174 22.54 2.02 3.99
CA ALA A 174 22.71 0.59 3.72
C ALA A 174 21.96 -0.30 4.74
N SER A 175 21.92 0.12 6.01
CA SER A 175 21.17 -0.54 7.08
C SER A 175 19.67 -0.59 6.82
N GLU A 176 19.08 0.50 6.32
CA GLU A 176 17.65 0.56 5.95
C GLU A 176 17.35 -0.44 4.82
N LEU A 177 18.18 -0.47 3.77
CA LEU A 177 18.00 -1.39 2.66
C LEU A 177 18.10 -2.86 3.10
N GLU A 178 19.09 -3.21 3.91
CA GLU A 178 19.26 -4.59 4.37
C GLU A 178 18.13 -5.04 5.31
N ARG A 179 17.57 -4.15 6.14
CA ARG A 179 16.35 -4.47 6.90
C ARG A 179 15.16 -4.68 5.98
N GLN A 180 14.92 -3.74 5.07
CA GLN A 180 13.76 -3.82 4.16
C GLN A 180 13.81 -5.06 3.26
N LYS A 181 15.01 -5.49 2.80
CA LYS A 181 15.18 -6.77 2.08
C LYS A 181 14.76 -7.97 2.93
N LYS A 182 15.19 -8.01 4.19
CA LYS A 182 14.83 -9.10 5.11
C LYS A 182 13.34 -9.14 5.38
N ASP A 183 12.73 -7.98 5.64
CA ASP A 183 11.30 -7.87 5.91
C ASP A 183 10.47 -8.30 4.68
N MET A 184 10.87 -7.86 3.48
CA MET A 184 10.21 -8.26 2.24
C MET A 184 10.35 -9.76 2.00
N LEU A 185 11.54 -10.33 2.18
CA LEU A 185 11.77 -11.76 2.02
C LEU A 185 10.90 -12.58 2.98
N ALA A 186 10.89 -12.20 4.26
CA ALA A 186 10.07 -12.86 5.29
C ALA A 186 8.58 -12.78 4.98
N MET A 187 8.10 -11.62 4.49
CA MET A 187 6.72 -11.44 4.07
C MET A 187 6.34 -12.40 2.93
N TYR A 188 7.12 -12.45 1.85
CA TYR A 188 6.84 -13.34 0.72
C TYR A 188 6.99 -14.83 1.10
N GLU A 189 7.93 -15.18 1.97
CA GLU A 189 8.08 -16.54 2.49
C GLU A 189 6.83 -16.97 3.28
N THR A 190 6.33 -16.11 4.17
CA THR A 190 5.10 -16.36 4.93
C THR A 190 3.89 -16.50 4.00
N MET A 191 3.73 -15.59 3.04
CA MET A 191 2.64 -15.67 2.06
C MET A 191 2.71 -16.96 1.23
N ALA A 192 3.92 -17.41 0.85
CA ALA A 192 4.08 -18.67 0.10
C ALA A 192 3.77 -19.92 0.94
N LYS A 193 4.09 -19.90 2.24
CA LYS A 193 3.73 -20.98 3.20
C LYS A 193 2.22 -21.02 3.47
N GLU A 194 1.57 -19.87 3.48
CA GLU A 194 0.13 -19.72 3.72
C GLU A 194 -0.71 -19.74 2.43
N ALA A 195 -0.14 -20.13 1.30
CA ALA A 195 -0.81 -20.09 0.00
C ALA A 195 -2.15 -20.83 -0.03
N ASP A 196 -2.26 -21.97 0.68
CA ASP A 196 -3.48 -22.77 0.82
C ASP A 196 -4.52 -22.19 1.82
N LYS A 197 -4.12 -21.15 2.57
CA LYS A 197 -4.97 -20.43 3.54
C LYS A 197 -5.35 -19.03 3.03
N THR A 198 -4.98 -18.69 1.79
CA THR A 198 -5.29 -17.39 1.19
C THR A 198 -6.80 -17.24 0.98
N GLU A 199 -7.33 -16.10 1.38
CA GLU A 199 -8.74 -15.76 1.25
C GLU A 199 -9.17 -15.71 -0.23
N SER A 200 -10.36 -16.21 -0.54
CA SER A 200 -10.93 -16.20 -1.90
C SER A 200 -11.01 -14.80 -2.52
N SER A 201 -11.25 -13.77 -1.69
CA SER A 201 -11.27 -12.37 -2.13
C SER A 201 -9.93 -11.92 -2.71
N SER A 202 -8.80 -12.34 -2.14
CA SER A 202 -7.46 -11.99 -2.63
C SER A 202 -7.23 -12.52 -4.05
N TYR A 203 -7.63 -13.75 -4.32
CA TYR A 203 -7.58 -14.32 -5.68
C TYR A 203 -8.54 -13.62 -6.64
N ALA A 204 -9.75 -13.26 -6.19
CA ALA A 204 -10.69 -12.53 -7.02
C ALA A 204 -10.14 -11.16 -7.41
N ASP A 205 -9.51 -10.44 -6.48
CA ASP A 205 -8.86 -9.16 -6.74
C ASP A 205 -7.67 -9.29 -7.70
N GLU A 206 -6.87 -10.35 -7.59
CA GLU A 206 -5.77 -10.64 -8.52
C GLU A 206 -6.30 -10.86 -9.95
N TYR A 207 -7.37 -11.65 -10.12
CA TYR A 207 -7.99 -11.86 -11.42
C TYR A 207 -8.61 -10.59 -12.00
N LEU A 208 -9.19 -9.73 -11.15
CA LEU A 208 -9.69 -8.43 -11.58
C LEU A 208 -8.56 -7.51 -12.06
N ARG A 209 -7.44 -7.45 -11.36
CA ARG A 209 -6.27 -6.66 -11.81
C ARG A 209 -5.69 -7.21 -13.11
N ASN A 210 -5.61 -8.54 -13.24
CA ASN A 210 -5.20 -9.15 -14.51
C ASN A 210 -6.11 -8.72 -15.66
N TYR A 211 -7.43 -8.81 -15.50
CA TYR A 211 -8.38 -8.42 -16.55
C TYR A 211 -8.33 -6.91 -16.85
N LEU A 212 -8.23 -6.07 -15.83
CA LEU A 212 -8.33 -4.63 -15.98
C LEU A 212 -7.01 -3.97 -16.41
N GLU A 213 -5.88 -4.55 -16.02
CA GLU A 213 -4.57 -3.92 -16.11
C GLU A 213 -3.51 -4.80 -16.80
N ASN A 214 -3.88 -6.02 -17.21
CA ASN A 214 -2.97 -7.05 -17.75
C ASN A 214 -1.84 -7.41 -16.75
N GLU A 215 -2.09 -7.31 -15.44
CA GLU A 215 -1.15 -7.74 -14.42
C GLU A 215 -0.92 -9.25 -14.53
N PRO A 216 0.35 -9.73 -14.60
CA PRO A 216 0.62 -11.16 -14.63
C PRO A 216 0.17 -11.85 -13.35
N ILE A 217 -0.23 -13.12 -13.44
CA ILE A 217 -0.60 -13.98 -12.31
C ILE A 217 0.43 -15.11 -12.18
N PRO A 218 1.63 -14.89 -11.66
CA PRO A 218 2.62 -15.95 -11.50
C PRO A 218 2.30 -16.91 -10.34
N GLY A 219 1.49 -16.43 -9.40
CA GLY A 219 1.17 -17.09 -8.15
C GLY A 219 2.25 -16.89 -7.10
N ILE A 220 1.83 -16.82 -5.83
CA ILE A 220 2.68 -16.41 -4.69
C ILE A 220 3.97 -17.23 -4.52
N LYS A 221 3.96 -18.53 -4.82
CA LYS A 221 5.16 -19.37 -4.76
C LYS A 221 6.21 -18.92 -5.78
N LYS A 222 5.75 -18.57 -7.01
CA LYS A 222 6.65 -18.06 -8.04
C LYS A 222 7.13 -16.65 -7.74
N GLU A 223 6.30 -15.82 -7.15
CA GLU A 223 6.69 -14.50 -6.69
C GLU A 223 7.77 -14.57 -5.60
N PHE A 224 7.62 -15.48 -4.64
CA PHE A 224 8.65 -15.72 -3.62
C PHE A 224 9.98 -16.16 -4.24
N GLU A 225 9.97 -17.07 -5.23
CA GLU A 225 11.18 -17.46 -5.97
C GLU A 225 11.85 -16.26 -6.66
N LEU A 226 11.06 -15.42 -7.34
CA LEU A 226 11.54 -14.24 -8.05
C LEU A 226 12.15 -13.22 -7.09
N VAL A 227 11.42 -12.87 -6.03
CA VAL A 227 11.87 -11.92 -5.02
C VAL A 227 13.16 -12.42 -4.35
N SER A 228 13.20 -13.70 -3.96
CA SER A 228 14.40 -14.32 -3.38
C SER A 228 15.62 -14.26 -4.31
N SER A 229 15.39 -14.36 -5.62
CA SER A 229 16.46 -14.27 -6.61
C SER A 229 16.93 -12.83 -6.89
N PHE A 230 16.04 -11.84 -6.78
CA PHE A 230 16.35 -10.44 -7.09
C PHE A 230 17.02 -9.72 -5.93
N LEU A 231 16.55 -9.94 -4.70
CA LEU A 231 16.98 -9.17 -3.52
C LEU A 231 18.51 -9.14 -3.29
N PRO A 232 19.26 -10.25 -3.47
CA PRO A 232 20.71 -10.21 -3.29
C PRO A 232 21.43 -9.26 -4.25
N GLY A 233 20.89 -9.08 -5.47
CA GLY A 233 21.46 -8.20 -6.50
C GLY A 233 21.01 -6.74 -6.44
N VAL A 234 20.09 -6.39 -5.53
CA VAL A 234 19.66 -4.99 -5.37
C VAL A 234 20.69 -4.19 -4.60
N THR A 235 21.13 -3.08 -5.18
CA THR A 235 22.13 -2.18 -4.59
C THR A 235 21.51 -0.92 -4.02
N LEU A 236 22.18 -0.32 -3.03
CA LEU A 236 21.77 0.98 -2.46
C LEU A 236 21.80 2.09 -3.53
N GLU A 237 22.75 2.03 -4.46
CA GLU A 237 22.86 2.99 -5.56
C GLU A 237 21.62 2.94 -6.48
N GLU A 238 21.15 1.74 -6.85
CA GLU A 238 19.92 1.58 -7.65
C GLU A 238 18.72 2.22 -6.96
N ILE A 239 18.53 1.94 -5.67
CA ILE A 239 17.43 2.49 -4.88
C ILE A 239 17.51 4.01 -4.77
N ASN A 240 18.69 4.55 -4.49
CA ASN A 240 18.86 6.00 -4.35
C ASN A 240 18.72 6.74 -5.70
N ASN A 241 19.08 6.11 -6.81
CA ASN A 241 18.83 6.64 -8.14
C ASN A 241 17.34 6.59 -8.52
N LEU A 242 16.60 5.57 -8.06
CA LEU A 242 15.16 5.50 -8.26
C LEU A 242 14.45 6.73 -7.66
N GLY A 243 14.83 7.15 -6.44
CA GLY A 243 14.27 8.34 -5.79
C GLY A 243 14.41 9.62 -6.62
N LYS A 244 15.51 9.78 -7.35
CA LYS A 244 15.71 10.93 -8.25
C LYS A 244 14.72 10.95 -9.42
N ASN A 245 14.24 9.78 -9.83
CA ASN A 245 13.30 9.62 -10.93
C ASN A 245 11.84 9.69 -10.47
N LEU A 246 11.54 9.27 -9.25
CA LEU A 246 10.19 9.28 -8.70
C LEU A 246 9.70 10.68 -8.34
N ILE A 247 10.63 11.57 -7.93
CA ILE A 247 10.31 12.92 -7.45
C ILE A 247 10.63 13.90 -8.58
N SER A 248 9.61 14.31 -9.33
CA SER A 248 9.71 15.31 -10.40
C SER A 248 9.41 16.71 -9.89
N ASP A 249 9.86 17.72 -10.65
CA ASP A 249 9.54 19.13 -10.39
C ASP A 249 8.23 19.55 -11.06
N ASP A 250 7.77 18.79 -12.03
CA ASP A 250 6.51 18.91 -12.76
C ASP A 250 5.58 17.73 -12.45
N ASN A 251 4.41 17.71 -13.06
CA ASN A 251 3.44 16.63 -12.92
C ASN A 251 2.95 16.37 -11.49
N ILE A 252 3.01 17.41 -10.65
CA ILE A 252 2.59 17.35 -9.25
C ILE A 252 1.08 17.62 -9.15
N VAL A 253 0.37 16.77 -8.43
CA VAL A 253 -1.04 16.97 -8.07
C VAL A 253 -1.16 16.88 -6.56
N VAL A 254 -1.84 17.84 -5.93
CA VAL A 254 -2.09 17.84 -4.49
C VAL A 254 -3.58 17.90 -4.22
N LEU A 255 -4.05 16.98 -3.40
CA LEU A 255 -5.41 16.95 -2.89
C LEU A 255 -5.37 17.08 -1.36
N VAL A 256 -6.04 18.10 -0.87
CA VAL A 256 -6.31 18.28 0.56
C VAL A 256 -7.79 18.12 0.80
N THR A 257 -8.16 17.22 1.72
CA THR A 257 -9.53 17.05 2.20
C THR A 257 -9.58 17.33 3.69
N ALA A 258 -10.60 18.08 4.13
CA ALA A 258 -10.73 18.45 5.53
C ALA A 258 -12.20 18.50 5.96
N GLN A 259 -12.45 18.27 7.24
CA GLN A 259 -13.74 18.50 7.85
C GLN A 259 -14.05 20.01 7.88
N GLU A 260 -15.23 20.39 7.39
CA GLU A 260 -15.78 21.75 7.57
C GLU A 260 -16.31 21.89 9.00
N LYS A 261 -15.51 22.50 9.88
CA LYS A 261 -15.81 22.64 11.30
C LYS A 261 -15.25 23.97 11.80
N ASP A 262 -15.99 24.65 12.68
CA ASP A 262 -15.56 25.90 13.31
C ASP A 262 -14.22 25.68 14.07
N GLY A 263 -13.27 26.62 13.89
CA GLY A 263 -11.97 26.59 14.51
C GLY A 263 -10.93 25.71 13.79
N VAL A 264 -11.32 24.99 12.75
CA VAL A 264 -10.39 24.23 11.89
C VAL A 264 -9.73 25.14 10.87
N LYS A 265 -8.40 25.11 10.84
CA LYS A 265 -7.58 25.82 9.86
C LYS A 265 -7.32 24.92 8.66
N VAL A 266 -7.82 25.30 7.50
CA VAL A 266 -7.60 24.61 6.23
C VAL A 266 -6.69 25.50 5.37
N PRO A 267 -5.59 24.99 4.81
CA PRO A 267 -4.68 25.79 4.00
C PRO A 267 -5.37 26.23 2.72
N SER A 268 -5.07 27.44 2.25
CA SER A 268 -5.41 27.87 0.90
C SER A 268 -4.50 27.20 -0.14
N VAL A 269 -4.93 27.22 -1.41
CA VAL A 269 -4.13 26.75 -2.54
C VAL A 269 -2.75 27.43 -2.59
N SER A 270 -2.68 28.73 -2.31
CA SER A 270 -1.41 29.48 -2.30
C SER A 270 -0.49 29.02 -1.17
N GLN A 271 -1.00 28.77 0.02
CA GLN A 271 -0.19 28.25 1.14
C GLN A 271 0.39 26.89 0.83
N VAL A 272 -0.40 25.98 0.24
CA VAL A 272 0.12 24.66 -0.18
C VAL A 272 1.21 24.82 -1.24
N LEU A 273 1.02 25.69 -2.23
CA LEU A 273 2.02 25.99 -3.25
C LEU A 273 3.32 26.56 -2.64
N ASP A 274 3.19 27.45 -1.67
CA ASP A 274 4.34 28.04 -0.98
C ASP A 274 5.12 26.99 -0.18
N ILE A 275 4.43 26.03 0.45
CA ILE A 275 5.09 24.90 1.13
C ILE A 275 5.89 24.06 0.13
N ILE A 276 5.29 23.69 -1.02
CA ILE A 276 5.98 22.91 -2.06
C ILE A 276 7.25 23.61 -2.54
N LYS A 277 7.18 24.93 -2.73
CA LYS A 277 8.33 25.72 -3.17
C LYS A 277 9.38 25.86 -2.07
N SER A 278 8.97 26.09 -0.84
CA SER A 278 9.88 26.34 0.29
C SER A 278 10.71 25.11 0.65
N VAL A 279 10.13 23.92 0.58
CA VAL A 279 10.83 22.66 0.91
C VAL A 279 12.05 22.44 0.01
N LYS A 280 11.99 22.86 -1.26
CA LYS A 280 13.15 22.78 -2.20
C LYS A 280 14.36 23.60 -1.74
N GLY A 281 14.16 24.70 -1.01
CA GLY A 281 15.20 25.56 -0.46
C GLY A 281 15.51 25.32 1.02
N MET A 282 14.77 24.43 1.65
CA MET A 282 14.90 24.16 3.09
C MET A 282 16.27 23.55 3.43
N LYS A 283 16.86 23.98 4.54
CA LYS A 283 18.00 23.28 5.12
C LYS A 283 17.51 21.97 5.72
N ILE A 284 17.94 20.87 5.16
CA ILE A 284 17.59 19.53 5.60
C ILE A 284 18.90 18.79 5.87
N ASP A 285 19.05 18.22 7.05
CA ASP A 285 20.20 17.38 7.38
C ASP A 285 19.98 15.94 6.87
N ALA A 286 21.07 15.22 6.59
CA ALA A 286 20.99 13.81 6.22
C ALA A 286 20.34 13.00 7.36
N TYR A 287 19.63 11.94 6.99
CA TYR A 287 19.08 11.01 7.97
C TYR A 287 20.21 10.26 8.66
N SER A 288 20.09 10.09 9.96
CA SER A 288 20.99 9.26 10.76
C SER A 288 20.16 8.35 11.66
N GLU A 289 20.60 7.10 11.76
CA GLU A 289 20.01 6.14 12.69
C GLU A 289 20.69 6.25 14.03
N ASP A 290 19.89 6.26 15.09
CA ASP A 290 20.38 6.11 16.47
C ASP A 290 20.22 4.64 16.88
N VAL A 291 21.04 3.77 16.27
CA VAL A 291 21.01 2.34 16.54
C VAL A 291 21.85 2.03 17.77
N SER A 292 21.20 1.64 18.85
CA SER A 292 21.90 1.07 20.01
C SER A 292 22.20 -0.40 19.76
N GLU A 293 23.47 -0.79 19.82
CA GLU A 293 23.90 -2.19 19.84
C GLU A 293 23.75 -2.83 21.24
N ALA A 294 23.34 -2.04 22.23
CA ALA A 294 23.12 -2.54 23.57
C ALA A 294 21.99 -3.57 23.58
N PRO A 295 22.14 -4.68 24.32
CA PRO A 295 21.07 -5.64 24.43
C PRO A 295 19.83 -5.01 25.07
N LEU A 296 18.64 -5.43 24.63
CA LEU A 296 17.35 -4.93 25.12
C LEU A 296 17.20 -5.12 26.65
N LEU A 297 17.83 -6.14 27.20
CA LEU A 297 17.86 -6.47 28.62
C LEU A 297 19.31 -6.57 29.09
N ASP A 298 19.66 -5.92 30.20
CA ASP A 298 20.98 -6.04 30.84
C ASP A 298 21.29 -7.48 31.26
N ARG A 299 20.24 -8.23 31.59
CA ARG A 299 20.30 -9.63 31.96
C ARG A 299 19.09 -10.39 31.42
N ILE A 300 19.32 -11.50 30.76
CA ILE A 300 18.25 -12.43 30.38
C ILE A 300 17.69 -13.06 31.69
N PRO A 301 16.37 -12.92 31.97
CA PRO A 301 15.75 -13.52 33.15
C PRO A 301 15.88 -15.04 33.15
N ASP A 302 16.02 -15.62 34.31
CA ASP A 302 16.02 -17.09 34.46
C ASP A 302 14.66 -17.64 34.02
N PRO A 303 14.58 -18.65 33.13
CA PRO A 303 13.33 -19.21 32.65
C PRO A 303 12.51 -19.84 33.76
N GLY A 304 11.22 -19.54 33.82
CA GLY A 304 10.29 -20.24 34.71
C GLY A 304 10.10 -21.69 34.30
N LYS A 305 10.06 -22.59 35.27
CA LYS A 305 9.77 -24.04 35.05
C LYS A 305 8.25 -24.25 35.14
N VAL A 306 7.70 -25.16 34.33
CA VAL A 306 6.29 -25.54 34.44
C VAL A 306 6.11 -26.32 35.76
N VAL A 307 5.29 -25.77 36.66
CA VAL A 307 4.96 -26.37 37.97
C VAL A 307 3.55 -26.99 38.01
N GLN A 308 2.69 -26.58 37.09
CA GLN A 308 1.34 -27.14 36.92
C GLN A 308 0.95 -27.12 35.43
N ARG A 309 0.31 -28.22 34.98
CA ARG A 309 -0.26 -28.35 33.64
C ARG A 309 -1.69 -28.89 33.78
N THR A 310 -2.64 -28.23 33.15
CA THR A 310 -4.04 -28.65 33.09
C THR A 310 -4.53 -28.57 31.65
N GLU A 311 -5.18 -29.61 31.16
CA GLU A 311 -5.77 -29.64 29.83
C GLU A 311 -7.27 -29.38 29.89
N ASN A 312 -7.76 -28.50 29.03
CA ASN A 312 -9.19 -28.24 28.85
C ASN A 312 -9.62 -28.83 27.51
N SER A 313 -10.20 -30.01 27.54
CA SER A 313 -10.65 -30.73 26.34
C SER A 313 -11.87 -30.09 25.67
N ILE A 314 -12.69 -29.32 26.41
CA ILE A 314 -13.90 -28.68 25.89
C ILE A 314 -13.49 -27.54 24.91
N PHE A 315 -12.48 -26.74 25.28
CA PHE A 315 -12.04 -25.61 24.50
C PHE A 315 -10.69 -25.85 23.77
N GLY A 316 -10.10 -27.03 23.94
CA GLY A 316 -8.89 -27.46 23.25
C GLY A 316 -7.64 -26.63 23.59
N TYR A 317 -7.45 -26.25 24.87
CA TYR A 317 -6.24 -25.53 25.29
C TYR A 317 -5.55 -26.21 26.47
N THR A 318 -4.26 -25.93 26.62
CA THR A 318 -3.43 -26.32 27.76
C THR A 318 -3.15 -25.07 28.61
N ASP A 319 -3.40 -25.17 29.92
CA ASP A 319 -3.10 -24.14 30.92
C ASP A 319 -1.86 -24.54 31.70
N LEU A 320 -0.84 -23.70 31.67
CA LEU A 320 0.43 -23.91 32.35
C LEU A 320 0.62 -22.84 33.42
N LYS A 321 1.09 -23.25 34.60
CA LYS A 321 1.61 -22.33 35.62
C LYS A 321 3.11 -22.50 35.72
N LEU A 322 3.84 -21.38 35.63
CA LEU A 322 5.28 -21.36 35.76
C LEU A 322 5.71 -21.07 37.20
N SER A 323 6.94 -21.49 37.58
CA SER A 323 7.51 -21.30 38.92
C SER A 323 7.67 -19.83 39.34
N ASN A 324 7.73 -18.91 38.37
CA ASN A 324 7.77 -17.47 38.59
C ASN A 324 6.38 -16.80 38.70
N GLY A 325 5.30 -17.61 38.72
CA GLY A 325 3.93 -17.14 38.85
C GLY A 325 3.21 -16.82 37.54
N VAL A 326 3.90 -16.82 36.41
CA VAL A 326 3.30 -16.57 35.08
C VAL A 326 2.37 -17.74 34.72
N ARG A 327 1.17 -17.39 34.20
CA ARG A 327 0.23 -18.32 33.61
C ARG A 327 0.31 -18.24 32.09
N VAL A 328 0.41 -19.39 31.43
CA VAL A 328 0.49 -19.50 29.97
C VAL A 328 -0.65 -20.38 29.47
N ILE A 329 -1.44 -19.88 28.55
CA ILE A 329 -2.51 -20.64 27.88
C ILE A 329 -2.06 -20.91 26.45
N LEU A 330 -1.93 -22.21 26.10
CA LEU A 330 -1.55 -22.64 24.76
C LEU A 330 -2.77 -23.24 24.06
N LYS A 331 -3.17 -22.66 22.94
CA LYS A 331 -4.25 -23.18 22.10
C LYS A 331 -3.75 -23.43 20.69
N PRO A 332 -3.48 -24.68 20.30
CA PRO A 332 -3.16 -25.00 18.92
C PRO A 332 -4.40 -24.84 18.03
N THR A 333 -4.20 -24.30 16.86
CA THR A 333 -5.22 -24.10 15.82
C THR A 333 -4.62 -24.43 14.46
N ASP A 334 -5.47 -24.65 13.46
CA ASP A 334 -5.10 -24.95 12.07
C ASP A 334 -5.55 -23.84 11.08
N PHE A 335 -5.85 -22.64 11.60
CA PHE A 335 -6.29 -21.52 10.76
C PHE A 335 -5.17 -21.00 9.87
N LYS A 336 -3.91 -21.04 10.38
CA LYS A 336 -2.69 -20.64 9.67
C LYS A 336 -1.62 -21.70 9.83
N ASN A 337 -0.71 -21.78 8.84
CA ASN A 337 0.35 -22.79 8.84
C ASN A 337 1.60 -22.33 9.60
N ASP A 338 1.89 -21.04 9.65
CA ASP A 338 3.13 -20.45 10.18
C ASP A 338 2.85 -19.16 10.95
N GLU A 339 1.89 -19.21 11.88
CA GLU A 339 1.53 -18.06 12.72
C GLU A 339 1.45 -18.45 14.18
N ILE A 340 2.09 -17.66 15.04
CA ILE A 340 1.95 -17.73 16.50
C ILE A 340 1.43 -16.36 16.97
N LEU A 341 0.18 -16.32 17.47
CA LEU A 341 -0.36 -15.14 18.11
C LEU A 341 -0.02 -15.15 19.59
N PHE A 342 0.62 -14.09 20.03
CA PHE A 342 1.02 -13.86 21.40
C PHE A 342 0.33 -12.61 21.97
N SER A 343 -0.33 -12.73 23.10
CA SER A 343 -0.99 -11.64 23.79
C SER A 343 -0.76 -11.71 25.30
#